data_2624ce86a5aeac4da7d4cfc94161e8b8
#
_entry.id   2624ce86a5aeac4da7d4cfc94161e8b8
#
_cell.length_a   1.000
_cell.length_b   1.000
_cell.length_c   1.000
_cell.angle_alpha   90.00
_cell.angle_beta   90.00
_cell.angle_gamma   90.00
#
_symmetry.space_group_name_H-M   'P 1'
#
loop_
_entity.id
_entity.type
_entity.pdbx_description
1 polymer ?
#
loop_
_entity_poly.entity_id
_entity_poly.type
_entity_poly.pdbx_seq_one_letter_code
_entity_poly.pdbx_strand_id
1 'polypeptide(L)'
;MSDNTLEHWVAALSAELRVELADLDVQALLDVARDAAHSVVRPAAPLSTFLIGYAAGKRAAAGNDIAGECAMASGLADAWPKP
;
A
#
# COMPACT_ATOMS: atom_id res chain seq x y z
N MET A 1 21.62 11.16 3.93
CA MET A 1 20.80 12.32 3.68
C MET A 1 19.34 11.95 3.55
N SER A 2 18.50 12.64 4.25
CA SER A 2 17.08 12.35 4.19
C SER A 2 16.48 12.97 2.93
N ASP A 3 15.79 12.15 2.16
CA ASP A 3 15.15 12.60 0.94
C ASP A 3 13.63 12.53 1.12
N ASN A 4 12.96 13.67 1.13
CA ASN A 4 11.53 13.75 1.35
C ASN A 4 10.73 13.71 0.06
N THR A 5 11.36 13.31 -1.04
CA THR A 5 10.70 13.31 -2.36
C THR A 5 9.43 12.46 -2.35
N LEU A 6 9.50 11.26 -1.78
CA LEU A 6 8.33 10.40 -1.75
C LEU A 6 7.21 10.99 -0.92
N GLU A 7 7.54 11.55 0.23
CA GLU A 7 6.54 12.19 1.09
C GLU A 7 5.88 13.37 0.37
N HIS A 8 6.70 14.18 -0.32
CA HIS A 8 6.18 15.32 -1.07
C HIS A 8 5.28 14.86 -2.20
N TRP A 9 5.66 13.77 -2.88
CA TRP A 9 4.84 13.23 -3.96
C TRP A 9 3.49 12.74 -3.44
N VAL A 10 3.49 11.98 -2.33
CA VAL A 10 2.26 11.48 -1.74
C VAL A 10 1.34 12.64 -1.37
N ALA A 11 1.91 13.68 -0.77
CA ALA A 11 1.12 14.86 -0.39
C ALA A 11 0.52 15.54 -1.61
N ALA A 12 1.33 15.73 -2.65
CA ALA A 12 0.86 16.40 -3.87
C ALA A 12 -0.22 15.57 -4.56
N LEU A 13 -0.01 14.27 -4.65
CA LEU A 13 -0.97 13.39 -5.29
C LEU A 13 -2.28 13.33 -4.51
N SER A 14 -2.19 13.27 -3.18
CA SER A 14 -3.38 13.27 -2.34
C SER A 14 -4.20 14.53 -2.55
N ALA A 15 -3.52 15.67 -2.65
CA ALA A 15 -4.21 16.95 -2.91
C ALA A 15 -4.86 16.94 -4.29
N GLU A 16 -4.14 16.45 -5.29
CA GLU A 16 -4.66 16.39 -6.65
C GLU A 16 -5.90 15.51 -6.73
N LEU A 17 -5.89 14.38 -6.02
CA LEU A 17 -6.99 13.44 -6.01
C LEU A 17 -8.08 13.80 -5.00
N ARG A 18 -7.85 14.85 -4.22
CA ARG A 18 -8.80 15.33 -3.20
C ARG A 18 -9.09 14.23 -2.18
N VAL A 19 -8.04 13.57 -1.77
CA VAL A 19 -8.12 12.52 -0.75
C VAL A 19 -7.35 13.00 0.47
N GLU A 20 -7.98 12.94 1.63
CA GLU A 20 -7.31 13.31 2.86
C GLU A 20 -6.77 12.08 3.54
N LEU A 21 -5.45 12.01 3.66
CA LEU A 21 -4.78 10.90 4.31
C LEU A 21 -4.03 11.43 5.52
N ALA A 22 -4.57 11.20 6.71
CA ALA A 22 -3.98 11.77 7.92
C ALA A 22 -2.69 11.05 8.31
N ASP A 23 -2.76 9.76 8.51
CA ASP A 23 -1.61 9.00 9.05
C ASP A 23 -1.39 7.75 8.22
N LEU A 24 -1.20 7.93 6.91
CA LEU A 24 -0.95 6.78 6.04
C LEU A 24 0.38 6.13 6.37
N ASP A 25 0.34 4.83 6.59
CA ASP A 25 1.55 4.06 6.86
C ASP A 25 2.20 3.70 5.54
N VAL A 26 3.03 4.62 5.05
CA VAL A 26 3.70 4.43 3.76
C VAL A 26 4.64 3.23 3.80
N GLN A 27 5.32 3.03 4.93
CA GLN A 27 6.26 1.92 5.03
C GLN A 27 5.54 0.56 4.91
N ALA A 28 4.35 0.44 5.51
CA ALA A 28 3.58 -0.79 5.38
C ALA A 28 3.23 -1.08 3.93
N LEU A 29 2.86 -0.05 3.18
CA LEU A 29 2.56 -0.22 1.75
C LEU A 29 3.81 -0.60 0.96
N LEU A 30 4.94 0.02 1.27
CA LEU A 30 6.18 -0.33 0.59
C LEU A 30 6.61 -1.76 0.87
N ASP A 31 6.37 -2.22 2.10
CA ASP A 31 6.70 -3.60 2.46
C ASP A 31 5.84 -4.59 1.69
N VAL A 32 4.54 -4.31 1.56
CA VAL A 32 3.64 -5.15 0.77
C VAL A 32 4.07 -5.16 -0.69
N ALA A 33 4.43 -3.99 -1.23
CA ALA A 33 4.88 -3.89 -2.61
C ALA A 33 6.10 -4.77 -2.84
N ARG A 34 7.07 -4.73 -1.91
CA ARG A 34 8.25 -5.57 -2.01
C ARG A 34 7.90 -7.04 -1.96
N ASP A 35 7.05 -7.43 -1.00
CA ASP A 35 6.67 -8.84 -0.85
C ASP A 35 5.94 -9.34 -2.09
N ALA A 36 5.02 -8.57 -2.61
CA ALA A 36 4.28 -8.97 -3.81
C ALA A 36 5.21 -9.09 -5.01
N ALA A 37 6.13 -8.14 -5.18
CA ALA A 37 7.05 -8.15 -6.31
C ALA A 37 7.98 -9.35 -6.26
N HIS A 38 8.46 -9.71 -5.07
CA HIS A 38 9.43 -10.79 -4.92
C HIS A 38 8.81 -12.17 -4.83
N SER A 39 7.65 -12.28 -4.18
CA SER A 39 7.04 -13.59 -3.95
C SER A 39 6.06 -13.98 -5.06
N VAL A 40 5.51 -13.02 -5.77
CA VAL A 40 4.55 -13.29 -6.83
C VAL A 40 5.17 -12.92 -8.17
N VAL A 41 5.14 -11.65 -8.52
CA VAL A 41 5.74 -11.14 -9.76
C VAL A 41 5.78 -9.62 -9.64
N ARG A 42 6.73 -8.97 -10.34
CA ARG A 42 6.91 -7.53 -10.19
C ARG A 42 5.64 -6.69 -10.36
N PRO A 43 4.85 -6.90 -11.41
CA PRO A 43 3.65 -6.07 -11.59
C PRO A 43 2.61 -6.25 -10.50
N ALA A 44 2.74 -7.26 -9.64
CA ALA A 44 1.83 -7.43 -8.53
C ALA A 44 1.96 -6.32 -7.49
N ALA A 45 3.10 -5.65 -7.43
CA ALA A 45 3.32 -4.60 -6.43
C ALA A 45 2.27 -3.49 -6.51
N PRO A 46 2.15 -2.78 -7.64
CA PRO A 46 1.16 -1.70 -7.71
C PRO A 46 -0.28 -2.20 -7.62
N LEU A 47 -0.54 -3.39 -8.13
CA LEU A 47 -1.90 -3.91 -8.06
C LEU A 47 -2.29 -4.27 -6.64
N SER A 48 -1.35 -4.83 -5.88
CA SER A 48 -1.60 -5.16 -4.48
C SER A 48 -1.90 -3.91 -3.66
N THR A 49 -1.10 -2.87 -3.83
CA THR A 49 -1.30 -1.64 -3.07
C THR A 49 -2.59 -0.93 -3.47
N PHE A 50 -2.94 -0.98 -4.75
CA PHE A 50 -4.22 -0.44 -5.20
C PHE A 50 -5.38 -1.17 -4.52
N LEU A 51 -5.34 -2.50 -4.52
CA LEU A 51 -6.43 -3.28 -3.94
C LEU A 51 -6.55 -3.07 -2.44
N ILE A 52 -5.42 -2.91 -1.76
CA ILE A 52 -5.43 -2.58 -0.33
C ILE A 52 -6.19 -1.27 -0.10
N GLY A 53 -5.84 -0.25 -0.86
CA GLY A 53 -6.48 1.05 -0.73
C GLY A 53 -7.96 1.00 -1.09
N TYR A 54 -8.29 0.26 -2.14
CA TYR A 54 -9.66 0.11 -2.56
C TYR A 54 -10.50 -0.59 -1.49
N ALA A 55 -9.95 -1.68 -0.93
CA ALA A 55 -10.65 -2.42 0.11
C ALA A 55 -10.88 -1.57 1.37
N ALA A 56 -9.85 -0.83 1.77
CA ALA A 56 -9.96 0.03 2.93
C ALA A 56 -11.00 1.14 2.69
N GLY A 57 -11.00 1.71 1.49
CA GLY A 57 -11.96 2.73 1.13
C GLY A 57 -13.39 2.21 1.13
N LYS A 58 -13.58 1.00 0.64
CA LYS A 58 -14.91 0.38 0.60
C LYS A 58 -15.43 0.08 1.99
N ARG A 59 -14.55 -0.25 2.92
CA ARG A 59 -14.98 -0.46 4.31
C ARG A 59 -15.54 0.80 4.94
N ALA A 60 -15.32 1.93 4.30
CA ALA A 60 -15.68 3.24 4.86
C ALA A 60 -15.08 3.40 6.24
N ALA A 61 -13.90 2.85 6.42
CA ALA A 61 -13.23 2.89 7.69
C ALA A 61 -12.91 4.32 8.07
N ALA A 62 -13.00 4.61 9.34
CA ALA A 62 -12.53 5.89 9.83
C ALA A 62 -11.02 5.94 9.64
N GLY A 63 -10.56 7.02 9.03
CA GLY A 63 -9.13 7.22 8.84
C GLY A 63 -8.54 6.31 7.79
N ASN A 64 -7.24 6.12 7.90
CA ASN A 64 -6.44 5.45 6.88
C ASN A 64 -5.88 4.13 7.39
N ASP A 65 -6.65 3.43 8.19
CA ASP A 65 -6.17 2.19 8.79
C ASP A 65 -6.13 1.09 7.73
N ILE A 66 -4.92 0.75 7.31
CA ILE A 66 -4.71 -0.29 6.31
C ILE A 66 -3.90 -1.46 6.88
N ALA A 67 -3.66 -1.47 8.20
CA ALA A 67 -2.80 -2.47 8.80
C ALA A 67 -3.32 -3.90 8.55
N GLY A 68 -4.64 -4.09 8.67
CA GLY A 68 -5.24 -5.39 8.42
C GLY A 68 -5.06 -5.84 6.99
N GLU A 69 -5.34 -4.96 6.04
CA GLU A 69 -5.22 -5.28 4.63
C GLU A 69 -3.77 -5.55 4.25
N CYS A 70 -2.83 -4.79 4.81
CA CYS A 70 -1.41 -5.02 4.53
C CYS A 70 -0.97 -6.38 5.06
N ALA A 71 -1.38 -6.73 6.27
CA ALA A 71 -1.02 -8.03 6.85
C ALA A 71 -1.59 -9.17 6.03
N MET A 72 -2.83 -9.04 5.56
CA MET A 72 -3.45 -10.07 4.73
C MET A 72 -2.71 -10.22 3.41
N ALA A 73 -2.35 -9.12 2.78
CA ALA A 73 -1.65 -9.16 1.50
C ALA A 73 -0.26 -9.77 1.63
N SER A 74 0.49 -9.38 2.65
CA SER A 74 1.83 -9.95 2.87
C SER A 74 1.75 -11.43 3.21
N GLY A 75 0.77 -11.83 4.01
CA GLY A 75 0.58 -13.23 4.34
C GLY A 75 0.29 -14.08 3.11
N LEU A 76 -0.57 -13.57 2.23
CA LEU A 76 -0.89 -14.28 1.00
C LEU A 76 0.34 -14.38 0.09
N ALA A 77 1.12 -13.30 -0.01
CA ALA A 77 2.33 -13.30 -0.83
C ALA A 77 3.34 -14.32 -0.31
N ASP A 78 3.52 -14.38 1.00
CA ASP A 78 4.44 -15.34 1.60
C ASP A 78 4.04 -16.78 1.33
N ALA A 79 2.74 -17.03 1.27
CA ALA A 79 2.21 -18.38 1.04
C ALA A 79 2.06 -18.70 -0.45
N TRP A 80 2.34 -17.74 -1.33
CA TRP A 80 2.12 -17.93 -2.76
C TRP A 80 3.05 -18.99 -3.32
N PRO A 81 2.51 -19.95 -4.08
CA PRO A 81 3.34 -21.03 -4.61
C PRO A 81 4.40 -20.49 -5.56
N LYS A 82 5.63 -20.94 -5.38
CA LYS A 82 6.71 -20.57 -6.29
C LYS A 82 6.63 -21.43 -7.54
N PRO A 83 6.94 -20.85 -8.70
CA PRO A 83 6.96 -21.62 -9.95
C PRO A 83 8.13 -22.62 -9.98
#